data_502a5c75a8ae973722db7199e065661b
#
_entry.id   502a5c75a8ae973722db7199e065661b
#
_cell.length_a   1.000
_cell.length_b   1.000
_cell.length_c   1.000
_cell.angle_alpha   90.00
_cell.angle_beta   90.00
_cell.angle_gamma   90.00
#
_symmetry.space_group_name_H-M   'P 1'
#
loop_
_entity.id
_entity.type
_entity.pdbx_description
1 polymer ?
#
loop_
_entity_poly.entity_id
_entity_poly.type
_entity_poly.pdbx_seq_one_letter_code
_entity_poly.pdbx_strand_id
1 'polypeptide(L)'
;MSKTETEGTVAADAATDVPTKLSLAGDFPPATEEQWEIEVQKVLNRGRPPEKQLTFEQCLARLTKKTIDGISIRPMYRRQDAPQTLGYPGIVPFTRGTTVRNGDIDSWDVRALHEDPDPEFTRKAVLTDLERGVTSIWLRVGSDAVKPEDVAGALSDVLLEMTKVEVSSREDQQGAAEALLGVYEKSGKPADELQLNLGIDPIGLAALQGTTPDLSTLSTWVKRLEGYAKSRAIMVDGTIYHNAGAGDVAELAWSLATGIEYVRALLDQGIGADEAFDAMNFRVSATHDQFLTIARLRALRTCWSRIGEVFGVSPDKRGARQVAVTSWRELTRQDPYVNILRGTIATFSAAIGGAEAVTTLPFCSALGLPTDDFARRIARNTGIILSEEVNIGRVNDTAGGSFYVESLTKSLAEAAWAELQSVEGLGGMAAALTGSHVTDTLAACNEERATRLATRKQPITAVSEFPMIGSRSVETKPFPPAPARNGLEWHRDAEVFESLVDRSKTLEGPKVFLACLGSRRDFGAREGFSAPVWHIAGLETPESEGGTTEEIVAAFRQSGAVVADLCSSAKVYAQQGLDVARALKQAGAKAVYLSGAYKELGEGADQAEDVFAGRIFLGMNVVDVLSTVLDLMGAAE
;
A
#
# COMPACT_ATOMS: atom_id res chain seq x y z
N MET A 1 43.63 -83.56 5.54
CA MET A 1 42.74 -83.06 6.63
C MET A 1 41.71 -82.18 6.02
N SER A 2 40.54 -82.75 5.91
CA SER A 2 39.34 -82.23 5.23
C SER A 2 38.70 -81.11 6.07
N LYS A 3 38.36 -80.00 5.46
CA LYS A 3 37.39 -79.02 6.03
C LYS A 3 36.18 -79.08 5.09
N THR A 4 35.10 -79.58 5.64
CA THR A 4 33.74 -79.50 5.10
C THR A 4 33.21 -78.12 5.22
N GLU A 5 32.89 -77.47 4.09
CA GLU A 5 32.10 -76.26 4.00
C GLU A 5 30.61 -76.60 4.00
N THR A 6 29.89 -76.12 4.98
CA THR A 6 28.42 -76.20 5.00
C THR A 6 27.91 -74.92 4.35
N GLU A 7 27.35 -75.05 3.15
CA GLU A 7 26.54 -74.02 2.48
C GLU A 7 25.24 -73.79 3.28
N GLY A 8 25.11 -72.67 3.88
CA GLY A 8 23.85 -72.16 4.45
C GLY A 8 23.12 -71.37 3.37
N THR A 9 22.05 -71.92 2.82
CA THR A 9 21.08 -71.22 1.98
C THR A 9 20.41 -70.09 2.80
N VAL A 10 20.81 -68.87 2.56
CA VAL A 10 20.06 -67.68 3.01
C VAL A 10 18.84 -67.54 2.12
N ALA A 11 17.66 -67.68 2.71
CA ALA A 11 16.40 -67.41 2.06
C ALA A 11 16.41 -65.95 1.57
N ALA A 12 16.12 -65.75 0.30
CA ALA A 12 15.91 -64.45 -0.28
C ALA A 12 14.69 -63.81 0.38
N ASP A 13 14.96 -62.81 1.24
CA ASP A 13 13.92 -61.96 1.78
C ASP A 13 13.16 -61.29 0.64
N ALA A 14 11.84 -61.37 0.74
CA ALA A 14 10.94 -60.68 -0.16
C ALA A 14 11.28 -59.18 -0.17
N ALA A 15 11.82 -58.72 -1.29
CA ALA A 15 12.01 -57.29 -1.53
C ALA A 15 10.64 -56.64 -1.39
N THR A 16 10.43 -55.95 -0.27
CA THR A 16 9.29 -55.06 -0.12
C THR A 16 9.38 -54.03 -1.22
N ASP A 17 8.41 -54.05 -2.10
CA ASP A 17 8.27 -53.15 -3.23
C ASP A 17 8.04 -51.72 -2.65
N VAL A 18 9.11 -51.05 -2.26
CA VAL A 18 9.06 -49.68 -1.80
C VAL A 18 8.74 -48.83 -3.03
N PRO A 19 7.58 -48.22 -3.09
CA PRO A 19 7.20 -47.45 -4.27
C PRO A 19 8.27 -46.36 -4.54
N THR A 20 8.84 -46.39 -5.73
CA THR A 20 9.86 -45.43 -6.20
C THR A 20 9.32 -43.99 -6.29
N LYS A 21 8.01 -43.81 -6.17
CA LYS A 21 7.32 -42.51 -6.09
C LYS A 21 6.37 -42.50 -4.91
N LEU A 22 6.63 -41.65 -3.96
CA LEU A 22 5.71 -41.38 -2.86
C LEU A 22 4.55 -40.50 -3.36
N SER A 23 3.32 -41.01 -3.28
CA SER A 23 2.12 -40.18 -3.53
C SER A 23 1.65 -39.56 -2.21
N LEU A 24 1.89 -38.27 -2.02
CA LEU A 24 1.56 -37.57 -0.78
C LEU A 24 0.04 -37.46 -0.50
N ALA A 25 -0.80 -37.64 -1.51
CA ALA A 25 -2.26 -37.55 -1.39
C ALA A 25 -2.97 -38.76 -2.08
N GLY A 26 -2.26 -39.89 -2.25
CA GLY A 26 -2.77 -41.04 -2.99
C GLY A 26 -4.04 -41.65 -2.44
N ASP A 27 -4.25 -41.54 -1.12
CA ASP A 27 -5.42 -42.08 -0.44
C ASP A 27 -6.65 -41.16 -0.51
N PHE A 28 -6.47 -39.93 -1.03
CA PHE A 28 -7.55 -38.96 -1.16
C PHE A 28 -7.97 -38.85 -2.64
N PRO A 29 -9.25 -38.99 -2.96
CA PRO A 29 -9.73 -38.75 -4.31
C PRO A 29 -9.52 -37.26 -4.67
N PRO A 30 -9.04 -36.92 -5.87
CA PRO A 30 -8.90 -35.56 -6.30
C PRO A 30 -10.28 -34.88 -6.34
N ALA A 31 -10.41 -33.76 -5.67
CA ALA A 31 -11.62 -32.94 -5.72
C ALA A 31 -11.82 -32.39 -7.14
N THR A 32 -13.03 -32.52 -7.68
CA THR A 32 -13.39 -31.95 -8.97
C THR A 32 -13.86 -30.51 -8.84
N GLU A 33 -13.84 -29.77 -9.95
CA GLU A 33 -14.39 -28.42 -10.02
C GLU A 33 -15.85 -28.37 -9.59
N GLU A 34 -16.64 -29.28 -10.11
CA GLU A 34 -18.06 -29.40 -9.81
C GLU A 34 -18.33 -29.65 -8.31
N GLN A 35 -17.52 -30.48 -7.66
CA GLN A 35 -17.63 -30.69 -6.21
C GLN A 35 -17.36 -29.40 -5.42
N TRP A 36 -16.35 -28.61 -5.82
CA TRP A 36 -16.07 -27.32 -5.20
C TRP A 36 -17.20 -26.33 -5.42
N GLU A 37 -17.77 -26.24 -6.63
CA GLU A 37 -18.88 -25.37 -6.96
C GLU A 37 -20.13 -25.69 -6.12
N ILE A 38 -20.44 -26.98 -5.98
CA ILE A 38 -21.55 -27.46 -5.15
C ILE A 38 -21.36 -27.04 -3.69
N GLU A 39 -20.17 -27.25 -3.12
CA GLU A 39 -19.91 -26.88 -1.72
C GLU A 39 -19.94 -25.35 -1.50
N VAL A 40 -19.40 -24.54 -2.42
CA VAL A 40 -19.51 -23.07 -2.36
C VAL A 40 -20.97 -22.63 -2.36
N GLN A 41 -21.75 -23.18 -3.29
CA GLN A 41 -23.17 -22.87 -3.40
C GLN A 41 -23.95 -23.28 -2.14
N LYS A 42 -23.67 -24.43 -1.59
CA LYS A 42 -24.26 -24.96 -0.34
C LYS A 42 -23.94 -24.06 0.85
N VAL A 43 -22.69 -23.62 1.01
CA VAL A 43 -22.29 -22.72 2.12
C VAL A 43 -22.97 -21.37 2.01
N LEU A 44 -22.96 -20.74 0.84
CA LEU A 44 -23.55 -19.40 0.66
C LEU A 44 -25.08 -19.39 0.67
N ASN A 45 -25.73 -20.55 0.44
CA ASN A 45 -27.18 -20.70 0.55
C ASN A 45 -27.65 -21.18 1.92
N ARG A 46 -26.74 -21.45 2.85
CA ARG A 46 -27.10 -21.92 4.18
C ARG A 46 -28.06 -20.94 4.88
N GLY A 47 -29.24 -21.44 5.25
CA GLY A 47 -30.29 -20.64 5.91
C GLY A 47 -31.08 -19.73 4.97
N ARG A 48 -30.89 -19.80 3.65
CA ARG A 48 -31.71 -19.10 2.66
C ARG A 48 -32.93 -19.93 2.30
N PRO A 49 -34.11 -19.32 2.23
CA PRO A 49 -35.29 -20.02 1.74
C PRO A 49 -35.13 -20.33 0.24
N PRO A 50 -35.81 -21.36 -0.30
CA PRO A 50 -35.62 -21.85 -1.66
C PRO A 50 -35.72 -20.76 -2.74
N GLU A 51 -36.65 -19.83 -2.60
CA GLU A 51 -36.86 -18.73 -3.56
C GLU A 51 -35.79 -17.64 -3.54
N LYS A 52 -34.89 -17.66 -2.55
CA LYS A 52 -33.77 -16.70 -2.39
C LYS A 52 -32.40 -17.38 -2.51
N GLN A 53 -32.38 -18.64 -2.94
CA GLN A 53 -31.12 -19.33 -3.18
C GLN A 53 -30.39 -18.72 -4.39
N LEU A 54 -29.07 -18.65 -4.26
CA LEU A 54 -28.17 -18.11 -5.28
C LEU A 54 -27.73 -19.22 -6.23
N THR A 55 -27.63 -18.91 -7.51
CA THR A 55 -26.92 -19.74 -8.47
C THR A 55 -25.42 -19.72 -8.19
N PHE A 56 -24.66 -20.64 -8.79
CA PHE A 56 -23.19 -20.63 -8.63
C PHE A 56 -22.56 -19.33 -9.13
N GLU A 57 -23.00 -18.82 -10.29
CA GLU A 57 -22.51 -17.55 -10.84
C GLU A 57 -22.78 -16.37 -9.87
N GLN A 58 -23.94 -16.35 -9.23
CA GLN A 58 -24.26 -15.35 -8.22
C GLN A 58 -23.41 -15.50 -6.96
N CYS A 59 -23.09 -16.74 -6.58
CA CYS A 59 -22.15 -17.02 -5.49
C CYS A 59 -20.74 -16.52 -5.83
N LEU A 60 -20.26 -16.85 -7.03
CA LEU A 60 -18.95 -16.42 -7.52
C LEU A 60 -18.84 -14.89 -7.60
N ALA A 61 -19.88 -14.22 -8.12
CA ALA A 61 -19.93 -12.76 -8.20
C ALA A 61 -19.83 -12.10 -6.81
N ARG A 62 -20.43 -12.69 -5.77
CA ARG A 62 -20.32 -12.20 -4.38
C ARG A 62 -18.95 -12.38 -3.76
N LEU A 63 -18.23 -13.44 -4.15
CA LEU A 63 -16.90 -13.75 -3.66
C LEU A 63 -15.81 -13.01 -4.44
N THR A 64 -16.11 -12.57 -5.66
CA THR A 64 -15.18 -11.83 -6.50
C THR A 64 -15.10 -10.38 -6.03
N LYS A 65 -13.89 -9.92 -5.74
CA LYS A 65 -13.60 -8.52 -5.41
C LYS A 65 -13.05 -7.80 -6.64
N LYS A 66 -13.17 -6.49 -6.67
CA LYS A 66 -12.55 -5.64 -7.70
C LYS A 66 -11.54 -4.70 -7.07
N THR A 67 -10.39 -4.53 -7.71
CA THR A 67 -9.44 -3.47 -7.38
C THR A 67 -10.03 -2.09 -7.66
N ILE A 68 -9.33 -1.02 -7.33
CA ILE A 68 -9.71 0.36 -7.72
C ILE A 68 -9.78 0.46 -9.25
N ASP A 69 -8.85 -0.17 -9.94
CA ASP A 69 -8.76 -0.19 -11.42
C ASP A 69 -9.74 -1.17 -12.09
N GLY A 70 -10.62 -1.82 -11.32
CA GLY A 70 -11.64 -2.73 -11.84
C GLY A 70 -11.18 -4.16 -12.14
N ILE A 71 -9.92 -4.52 -11.84
CA ILE A 71 -9.43 -5.90 -12.01
C ILE A 71 -10.18 -6.81 -11.04
N SER A 72 -10.72 -7.91 -11.59
CA SER A 72 -11.49 -8.90 -10.82
C SER A 72 -10.57 -9.89 -10.12
N ILE A 73 -10.67 -9.98 -8.81
CA ILE A 73 -9.96 -10.97 -7.98
C ILE A 73 -10.96 -12.04 -7.55
N ARG A 74 -10.82 -13.23 -8.12
CA ARG A 74 -11.67 -14.39 -7.86
C ARG A 74 -11.23 -15.13 -6.58
N PRO A 75 -12.13 -15.90 -5.94
CA PRO A 75 -11.80 -16.65 -4.73
C PRO A 75 -10.83 -17.82 -4.96
N MET A 76 -10.68 -18.30 -6.20
CA MET A 76 -9.80 -19.41 -6.55
C MET A 76 -9.21 -19.25 -7.96
N TYR A 77 -7.95 -19.64 -8.11
CA TYR A 77 -7.22 -19.68 -9.37
C TYR A 77 -6.64 -21.08 -9.60
N ARG A 78 -6.63 -21.51 -10.86
CA ARG A 78 -6.20 -22.83 -11.28
C ARG A 78 -5.10 -22.72 -12.32
N ARG A 79 -4.50 -23.87 -12.66
CA ARG A 79 -3.43 -23.93 -13.66
C ARG A 79 -3.83 -23.33 -15.01
N GLN A 80 -5.08 -23.48 -15.42
CA GLN A 80 -5.60 -22.93 -16.68
C GLN A 80 -5.72 -21.40 -16.67
N ASP A 81 -5.76 -20.78 -15.49
CA ASP A 81 -5.85 -19.33 -15.35
C ASP A 81 -4.48 -18.65 -15.49
N ALA A 82 -3.39 -19.41 -15.28
CA ALA A 82 -2.03 -18.92 -15.42
C ALA A 82 -1.53 -19.04 -16.87
N PRO A 83 -0.55 -18.20 -17.28
CA PRO A 83 0.14 -18.36 -18.56
C PRO A 83 0.73 -19.77 -18.73
N GLN A 84 0.76 -20.29 -19.95
CA GLN A 84 1.32 -21.61 -20.24
C GLN A 84 2.83 -21.70 -19.98
N THR A 85 3.54 -20.59 -20.21
CA THR A 85 4.99 -20.48 -20.00
C THR A 85 5.25 -19.34 -19.01
N LEU A 86 6.01 -19.66 -17.96
CA LEU A 86 6.35 -18.69 -16.90
C LEU A 86 7.67 -17.95 -17.16
N GLY A 87 8.50 -18.42 -18.10
CA GLY A 87 9.84 -17.90 -18.33
C GLY A 87 10.82 -18.22 -17.20
N TYR A 88 11.99 -17.58 -17.24
CA TYR A 88 13.05 -17.74 -16.26
C TYR A 88 13.57 -16.38 -15.78
N PRO A 89 14.11 -16.27 -14.54
CA PRO A 89 14.78 -15.06 -14.07
C PRO A 89 15.95 -14.69 -14.99
N GLY A 90 16.21 -13.37 -15.15
CA GLY A 90 17.31 -12.85 -15.93
C GLY A 90 17.19 -13.00 -17.45
N ILE A 91 16.07 -13.47 -17.96
CA ILE A 91 15.82 -13.70 -19.40
C ILE A 91 14.50 -13.03 -19.80
N VAL A 92 14.46 -12.52 -21.04
CA VAL A 92 13.26 -11.94 -21.66
C VAL A 92 12.05 -12.85 -21.44
N PRO A 93 10.88 -12.32 -20.98
CA PRO A 93 10.50 -10.93 -20.82
C PRO A 93 10.81 -10.34 -19.42
N PHE A 94 11.69 -10.93 -18.64
CA PHE A 94 12.12 -10.51 -17.30
C PHE A 94 11.02 -10.48 -16.23
N THR A 95 9.86 -11.04 -16.48
CA THR A 95 8.76 -11.11 -15.52
C THR A 95 9.21 -11.61 -14.14
N ARG A 96 10.12 -12.60 -14.13
CA ARG A 96 10.60 -13.27 -12.93
C ARG A 96 11.88 -12.67 -12.30
N GLY A 97 12.33 -11.53 -12.80
CA GLY A 97 13.51 -10.81 -12.29
C GLY A 97 14.44 -10.37 -13.40
N THR A 98 15.10 -9.25 -13.20
CA THR A 98 16.04 -8.62 -14.15
C THR A 98 17.35 -9.36 -14.23
N THR A 99 17.78 -9.97 -13.10
CA THR A 99 19.04 -10.69 -12.97
C THR A 99 18.81 -12.07 -12.33
N VAL A 100 19.77 -12.96 -12.53
CA VAL A 100 19.86 -14.23 -11.78
C VAL A 100 20.73 -14.00 -10.56
N ARG A 101 20.23 -14.33 -9.40
CA ARG A 101 21.02 -14.32 -8.17
C ARG A 101 22.04 -15.44 -8.20
N ASN A 102 23.27 -15.15 -7.84
CA ASN A 102 24.40 -16.08 -7.90
C ASN A 102 24.69 -16.80 -6.58
N GLY A 103 23.74 -16.76 -5.65
CA GLY A 103 23.85 -17.43 -4.35
C GLY A 103 24.39 -16.55 -3.21
N ASP A 104 24.69 -15.28 -3.49
CA ASP A 104 25.00 -14.32 -2.44
C ASP A 104 23.77 -14.04 -1.58
N ILE A 105 23.99 -13.74 -0.31
CA ILE A 105 22.92 -13.54 0.69
C ILE A 105 22.16 -12.25 0.40
N ASP A 106 22.82 -11.25 -0.16
CA ASP A 106 22.28 -9.94 -0.46
C ASP A 106 21.26 -10.02 -1.60
N SER A 107 20.01 -10.01 -1.23
CA SER A 107 18.91 -10.19 -2.16
C SER A 107 18.42 -8.90 -2.79
N TRP A 108 18.54 -7.79 -2.09
CA TRP A 108 18.23 -6.42 -2.53
C TRP A 108 18.98 -5.41 -1.66
N ASP A 109 19.11 -4.17 -2.15
CA ASP A 109 19.64 -3.08 -1.31
C ASP A 109 18.61 -2.75 -0.22
N VAL A 110 18.99 -2.87 1.05
CA VAL A 110 18.27 -2.26 2.16
C VAL A 110 18.58 -0.77 2.14
N ARG A 111 17.63 0.03 1.61
CA ARG A 111 17.87 1.45 1.35
C ARG A 111 17.22 2.33 2.40
N ALA A 112 17.96 3.29 2.95
CA ALA A 112 17.45 4.28 3.90
C ALA A 112 17.24 5.64 3.25
N LEU A 113 16.08 6.27 3.51
CA LEU A 113 15.77 7.65 3.13
C LEU A 113 16.28 8.61 4.22
N HIS A 114 17.04 9.62 3.79
CA HIS A 114 17.49 10.74 4.63
C HIS A 114 17.02 12.06 4.03
N GLU A 115 16.29 12.84 4.81
CA GLU A 115 15.64 14.06 4.36
C GLU A 115 15.60 15.17 5.44
N ASP A 116 16.31 14.97 6.56
CA ASP A 116 16.37 15.99 7.61
C ASP A 116 17.27 17.17 7.15
N PRO A 117 16.80 18.42 7.21
CA PRO A 117 17.54 19.58 6.75
C PRO A 117 18.77 19.91 7.60
N ASP A 118 18.90 19.35 8.79
CA ASP A 118 20.10 19.50 9.62
C ASP A 118 21.22 18.60 9.07
N PRO A 119 22.29 19.16 8.49
CA PRO A 119 23.33 18.37 7.84
C PRO A 119 24.13 17.51 8.82
N GLU A 120 24.34 17.94 10.06
CA GLU A 120 25.09 17.16 11.05
C GLU A 120 24.23 15.98 11.58
N PHE A 121 22.92 16.23 11.79
CA PHE A 121 21.99 15.16 12.12
C PHE A 121 21.92 14.13 10.97
N THR A 122 21.82 14.59 9.73
CA THR A 122 21.76 13.72 8.55
C THR A 122 23.07 12.94 8.39
N ARG A 123 24.26 13.56 8.51
CA ARG A 123 25.55 12.87 8.46
C ARG A 123 25.61 11.73 9.48
N LYS A 124 25.27 12.03 10.73
CA LYS A 124 25.25 11.03 11.81
C LYS A 124 24.26 9.92 11.54
N ALA A 125 23.07 10.25 11.01
CA ALA A 125 22.04 9.29 10.66
C ALA A 125 22.49 8.35 9.53
N VAL A 126 23.09 8.89 8.46
CA VAL A 126 23.65 8.13 7.33
C VAL A 126 24.69 7.13 7.81
N LEU A 127 25.69 7.59 8.59
CA LEU A 127 26.74 6.72 9.12
C LEU A 127 26.17 5.63 10.05
N THR A 128 25.26 6.00 10.94
CA THR A 128 24.61 5.02 11.84
C THR A 128 23.86 3.95 11.06
N ASP A 129 23.15 4.32 10.00
CA ASP A 129 22.40 3.37 9.18
C ASP A 129 23.33 2.44 8.39
N LEU A 130 24.40 2.96 7.80
CA LEU A 130 25.41 2.16 7.10
C LEU A 130 26.15 1.20 8.05
N GLU A 131 26.58 1.67 9.21
CA GLU A 131 27.21 0.82 10.25
C GLU A 131 26.28 -0.27 10.79
N ARG A 132 24.97 -0.12 10.58
CA ARG A 132 23.94 -1.00 11.09
C ARG A 132 23.19 -1.80 10.03
N GLY A 133 23.81 -1.99 8.85
CA GLY A 133 23.36 -2.92 7.83
C GLY A 133 22.51 -2.35 6.70
N VAL A 134 22.36 -1.03 6.61
CA VAL A 134 21.88 -0.38 5.38
C VAL A 134 22.95 -0.50 4.30
N THR A 135 22.56 -0.85 3.08
CA THR A 135 23.49 -1.09 1.97
C THR A 135 23.46 0.01 0.91
N SER A 136 22.45 0.87 0.90
CA SER A 136 22.36 2.02 0.02
C SER A 136 21.61 3.19 0.64
N ILE A 137 21.94 4.41 0.22
CA ILE A 137 21.38 5.66 0.74
C ILE A 137 20.52 6.32 -0.32
N TRP A 138 19.37 6.81 0.08
CA TRP A 138 18.56 7.75 -0.68
C TRP A 138 18.53 9.09 0.06
N LEU A 139 19.14 10.11 -0.53
CA LEU A 139 19.19 11.46 0.02
C LEU A 139 18.21 12.36 -0.72
N ARG A 140 17.21 12.90 -0.01
CA ARG A 140 16.32 13.91 -0.58
C ARG A 140 16.97 15.29 -0.41
N VAL A 141 17.06 16.02 -1.52
CA VAL A 141 17.75 17.31 -1.59
C VAL A 141 16.74 18.41 -1.96
N GLY A 142 16.80 19.53 -1.27
CA GLY A 142 15.90 20.64 -1.53
C GLY A 142 15.78 21.63 -0.36
N SER A 143 14.98 22.66 -0.53
CA SER A 143 14.73 23.67 0.50
C SER A 143 14.01 23.10 1.73
N ASP A 144 13.21 22.04 1.54
CA ASP A 144 12.49 21.32 2.58
C ASP A 144 13.20 20.02 3.02
N ALA A 145 14.50 19.87 2.69
CA ALA A 145 15.31 18.70 2.99
C ALA A 145 16.80 19.07 3.13
N VAL A 146 17.70 18.15 2.84
CA VAL A 146 19.14 18.45 2.79
C VAL A 146 19.41 19.46 1.67
N LYS A 147 20.08 20.56 1.97
CA LYS A 147 20.38 21.56 0.95
C LYS A 147 21.48 21.07 0.01
N PRO A 148 21.52 21.52 -1.26
CA PRO A 148 22.57 21.10 -2.21
C PRO A 148 23.99 21.36 -1.68
N GLU A 149 24.24 22.48 -1.02
CA GLU A 149 25.53 22.83 -0.42
C GLU A 149 25.94 21.92 0.76
N ASP A 150 24.98 21.26 1.42
CA ASP A 150 25.20 20.39 2.58
C ASP A 150 25.40 18.91 2.19
N VAL A 151 25.14 18.51 0.94
CA VAL A 151 25.28 17.12 0.47
C VAL A 151 26.68 16.57 0.73
N ALA A 152 27.73 17.36 0.47
CA ALA A 152 29.09 16.95 0.74
C ALA A 152 29.35 16.73 2.23
N GLY A 153 28.79 17.56 3.10
CA GLY A 153 28.87 17.40 4.56
C GLY A 153 28.13 16.15 5.04
N ALA A 154 26.91 15.93 4.54
CA ALA A 154 26.09 14.76 4.88
C ALA A 154 26.76 13.42 4.49
N LEU A 155 27.62 13.41 3.48
CA LEU A 155 28.31 12.21 2.95
C LEU A 155 29.81 12.18 3.32
N SER A 156 30.32 13.07 4.17
CA SER A 156 31.77 13.30 4.35
C SER A 156 32.57 12.06 4.79
N ASP A 157 31.97 11.17 5.57
CA ASP A 157 32.67 9.97 6.09
C ASP A 157 32.15 8.67 5.44
N VAL A 158 31.37 8.78 4.36
CA VAL A 158 30.83 7.62 3.64
C VAL A 158 31.90 7.06 2.68
N LEU A 159 32.07 5.74 2.74
CA LEU A 159 32.92 5.02 1.78
C LEU A 159 32.13 4.84 0.47
N LEU A 160 32.31 5.80 -0.46
CA LEU A 160 31.52 5.90 -1.70
C LEU A 160 31.69 4.69 -2.63
N GLU A 161 32.83 4.02 -2.58
CA GLU A 161 33.11 2.79 -3.33
C GLU A 161 32.35 1.57 -2.79
N MET A 162 31.87 1.64 -1.53
CA MET A 162 31.10 0.57 -0.87
C MET A 162 29.61 0.83 -0.83
N THR A 163 29.16 2.06 -1.10
CA THR A 163 27.79 2.49 -0.88
C THR A 163 27.20 3.13 -2.12
N LYS A 164 26.07 2.63 -2.59
CA LYS A 164 25.28 3.30 -3.61
C LYS A 164 24.52 4.48 -2.98
N VAL A 165 24.67 5.67 -3.54
CA VAL A 165 23.91 6.85 -3.13
C VAL A 165 22.99 7.30 -4.27
N GLU A 166 21.73 7.53 -3.94
CA GLU A 166 20.73 8.09 -4.84
C GLU A 166 20.30 9.45 -4.30
N VAL A 167 20.15 10.44 -5.18
CA VAL A 167 19.51 11.70 -4.83
C VAL A 167 18.14 11.83 -5.50
N SER A 168 17.30 12.65 -4.91
CA SER A 168 16.07 13.15 -5.55
C SER A 168 15.77 14.55 -5.07
N SER A 169 15.07 15.33 -5.89
CA SER A 169 14.56 16.65 -5.50
C SER A 169 13.15 16.85 -6.04
N ARG A 170 12.33 17.55 -5.26
CA ARG A 170 10.98 17.95 -5.63
C ARG A 170 10.92 19.39 -6.17
N GLU A 171 12.07 20.03 -6.33
CA GLU A 171 12.17 21.43 -6.80
C GLU A 171 13.30 21.65 -7.80
N ASP A 172 14.51 21.16 -7.53
CA ASP A 172 15.69 21.31 -8.39
C ASP A 172 16.47 20.00 -8.46
N GLN A 173 16.07 19.14 -9.40
CA GLN A 173 16.74 17.86 -9.63
C GLN A 173 18.16 18.02 -10.19
N GLN A 174 18.39 19.04 -11.00
CA GLN A 174 19.70 19.30 -11.60
C GLN A 174 20.71 19.76 -10.55
N GLY A 175 20.30 20.68 -9.67
CA GLY A 175 21.16 21.11 -8.55
C GLY A 175 21.46 19.97 -7.56
N ALA A 176 20.49 19.09 -7.30
CA ALA A 176 20.70 17.89 -6.48
C ALA A 176 21.70 16.92 -7.14
N ALA A 177 21.55 16.68 -8.44
CA ALA A 177 22.45 15.82 -9.21
C ALA A 177 23.88 16.37 -9.27
N GLU A 178 24.05 17.67 -9.52
CA GLU A 178 25.37 18.34 -9.50
C GLU A 178 26.01 18.25 -8.11
N ALA A 179 25.24 18.46 -7.05
CA ALA A 179 25.76 18.37 -5.68
C ALA A 179 26.30 16.96 -5.38
N LEU A 180 25.54 15.90 -5.74
CA LEU A 180 26.02 14.53 -5.57
C LEU A 180 27.23 14.24 -6.44
N LEU A 181 27.15 14.52 -7.74
CA LEU A 181 28.24 14.22 -8.69
C LEU A 181 29.52 14.92 -8.27
N GLY A 182 29.45 16.17 -7.80
CA GLY A 182 30.60 16.91 -7.29
C GLY A 182 31.26 16.27 -6.06
N VAL A 183 30.53 15.52 -5.22
CA VAL A 183 31.14 14.71 -4.13
C VAL A 183 31.93 13.54 -4.71
N TYR A 184 31.35 12.84 -5.69
CA TYR A 184 31.99 11.69 -6.32
C TYR A 184 33.23 12.07 -7.14
N GLU A 185 33.18 13.14 -7.93
CA GLU A 185 34.31 13.67 -8.70
C GLU A 185 35.48 14.08 -7.79
N LYS A 186 35.18 14.68 -6.62
CA LYS A 186 36.20 15.06 -5.63
C LYS A 186 36.76 13.90 -4.83
N SER A 187 36.13 12.73 -4.85
CA SER A 187 36.61 11.56 -4.10
C SER A 187 37.95 11.02 -4.58
N GLY A 188 38.30 11.28 -5.85
CA GLY A 188 39.51 10.76 -6.50
C GLY A 188 39.50 9.25 -6.75
N LYS A 189 38.35 8.59 -6.57
CA LYS A 189 38.16 7.15 -6.80
C LYS A 189 37.89 6.88 -8.28
N PRO A 190 38.24 5.70 -8.82
CA PRO A 190 37.88 5.30 -10.18
C PRO A 190 36.37 5.28 -10.39
N ALA A 191 35.89 5.84 -11.50
CA ALA A 191 34.47 5.97 -11.78
C ALA A 191 33.73 4.61 -11.87
N ASP A 192 34.41 3.56 -12.35
CA ASP A 192 33.88 2.21 -12.50
C ASP A 192 33.70 1.46 -11.16
N GLU A 193 34.35 1.92 -10.08
CA GLU A 193 34.16 1.44 -8.72
C GLU A 193 32.98 2.10 -8.03
N LEU A 194 32.54 3.27 -8.49
CA LEU A 194 31.53 4.11 -7.85
C LEU A 194 30.11 3.79 -8.33
N GLN A 195 29.13 3.95 -7.42
CA GLN A 195 27.71 3.71 -7.70
C GLN A 195 26.86 4.89 -7.21
N LEU A 196 26.22 5.60 -8.15
CA LEU A 196 25.34 6.72 -7.83
C LEU A 196 24.13 6.75 -8.77
N ASN A 197 23.04 7.32 -8.28
CA ASN A 197 21.84 7.58 -9.09
C ASN A 197 21.49 9.07 -8.96
N LEU A 198 21.37 9.76 -10.10
CA LEU A 198 21.18 11.21 -10.12
C LEU A 198 19.73 11.66 -9.92
N GLY A 199 18.78 10.74 -10.07
CA GLY A 199 17.37 11.01 -9.79
C GLY A 199 16.72 12.02 -10.74
N ILE A 200 17.19 12.15 -11.97
CA ILE A 200 16.63 13.06 -12.98
C ILE A 200 15.29 12.50 -13.50
N ASP A 201 14.20 13.23 -13.25
CA ASP A 201 12.83 12.90 -13.66
C ASP A 201 12.03 14.16 -13.99
N PRO A 202 12.27 14.82 -15.14
CA PRO A 202 11.64 16.09 -15.47
C PRO A 202 10.11 15.99 -15.65
N ILE A 203 9.57 14.85 -16.10
CA ILE A 203 8.12 14.65 -16.19
C ILE A 203 7.50 14.51 -14.79
N GLY A 204 8.13 13.73 -13.90
CA GLY A 204 7.70 13.62 -12.52
C GLY A 204 7.79 14.95 -11.76
N LEU A 205 8.85 15.73 -12.00
CA LEU A 205 8.97 17.07 -11.42
C LEU A 205 7.87 18.01 -11.93
N ALA A 206 7.60 18.00 -13.23
CA ALA A 206 6.54 18.79 -13.85
C ALA A 206 5.16 18.40 -13.29
N ALA A 207 4.91 17.10 -13.07
CA ALA A 207 3.69 16.61 -12.45
C ALA A 207 3.50 17.17 -11.03
N LEU A 208 4.57 17.27 -10.24
CA LEU A 208 4.52 17.85 -8.88
C LEU A 208 4.35 19.37 -8.89
N GLN A 209 4.95 20.06 -9.86
CA GLN A 209 4.98 21.52 -9.91
C GLN A 209 3.85 22.14 -10.71
N GLY A 210 3.13 21.34 -11.53
CA GLY A 210 2.11 21.83 -12.45
C GLY A 210 2.72 22.64 -13.61
N THR A 211 3.90 22.22 -14.10
CA THR A 211 4.65 22.88 -15.18
C THR A 211 4.77 22.00 -16.40
N THR A 212 5.30 22.54 -17.49
CA THR A 212 5.65 21.74 -18.67
C THR A 212 7.03 21.11 -18.46
N PRO A 213 7.22 19.80 -18.72
CA PRO A 213 8.51 19.16 -18.55
C PRO A 213 9.53 19.63 -19.61
N ASP A 214 10.77 19.85 -19.17
CA ASP A 214 11.91 20.13 -20.04
C ASP A 214 12.81 18.90 -20.16
N LEU A 215 12.79 18.25 -21.32
CA LEU A 215 13.58 17.04 -21.61
C LEU A 215 14.93 17.34 -22.28
N SER A 216 15.25 18.62 -22.54
CA SER A 216 16.42 19.01 -23.33
C SER A 216 17.77 18.62 -22.72
N THR A 217 17.82 18.44 -21.40
CA THR A 217 19.06 18.14 -20.66
C THR A 217 19.32 16.66 -20.41
N LEU A 218 18.39 15.75 -20.79
CA LEU A 218 18.48 14.32 -20.48
C LEU A 218 19.81 13.70 -20.95
N SER A 219 20.20 13.93 -22.21
CA SER A 219 21.43 13.37 -22.77
C SER A 219 22.68 13.93 -22.07
N THR A 220 22.63 15.15 -21.56
CA THR A 220 23.75 15.73 -20.78
C THR A 220 23.98 14.92 -19.52
N TRP A 221 22.95 14.58 -18.79
CA TRP A 221 23.06 13.78 -17.55
C TRP A 221 23.51 12.35 -17.81
N VAL A 222 23.04 11.73 -18.91
CA VAL A 222 23.50 10.40 -19.32
C VAL A 222 25.01 10.43 -19.64
N LYS A 223 25.47 11.42 -20.42
CA LYS A 223 26.90 11.58 -20.78
C LYS A 223 27.77 11.93 -19.56
N ARG A 224 27.24 12.66 -18.56
CA ARG A 224 27.96 12.96 -17.31
C ARG A 224 28.30 11.70 -16.50
N LEU A 225 27.59 10.60 -16.73
CA LEU A 225 27.87 9.30 -16.11
C LEU A 225 28.70 8.37 -16.99
N GLU A 226 29.28 8.86 -18.11
CA GLU A 226 30.20 8.07 -18.89
C GLU A 226 31.39 7.62 -18.01
N GLY A 227 31.69 6.33 -18.00
CA GLY A 227 32.69 5.73 -17.11
C GLY A 227 32.13 5.22 -15.76
N TYR A 228 30.95 5.66 -15.32
CA TYR A 228 30.29 5.18 -14.12
C TYR A 228 29.35 3.99 -14.43
N ALA A 229 29.93 2.87 -14.80
CA ALA A 229 29.19 1.71 -15.35
C ALA A 229 28.02 1.18 -14.47
N LYS A 230 28.08 1.39 -13.15
CA LYS A 230 27.11 0.93 -12.19
C LYS A 230 26.06 2.00 -11.80
N SER A 231 26.14 3.19 -12.40
CA SER A 231 25.34 4.37 -12.05
C SER A 231 24.23 4.63 -13.05
N ARG A 232 23.22 5.40 -12.65
CA ARG A 232 22.06 5.75 -13.48
C ARG A 232 21.71 7.22 -13.35
N ALA A 233 21.43 7.85 -14.49
CA ALA A 233 21.06 9.26 -14.53
C ALA A 233 19.58 9.50 -14.24
N ILE A 234 18.70 8.63 -14.75
CA ILE A 234 17.28 8.85 -14.83
C ILE A 234 16.54 7.96 -13.83
N MET A 235 15.56 8.56 -13.12
CA MET A 235 14.62 7.88 -12.27
C MET A 235 13.20 8.18 -12.76
N VAL A 236 12.46 7.17 -13.16
CA VAL A 236 11.03 7.28 -13.40
C VAL A 236 10.31 7.07 -12.09
N ASP A 237 9.76 8.12 -11.49
CA ASP A 237 9.15 8.05 -10.15
C ASP A 237 7.62 7.87 -10.20
N GLY A 238 7.15 6.62 -10.23
CA GLY A 238 5.73 6.27 -10.17
C GLY A 238 5.06 6.61 -8.84
N THR A 239 5.84 6.80 -7.75
CA THR A 239 5.29 7.11 -6.42
C THR A 239 4.57 8.46 -6.38
N ILE A 240 4.91 9.37 -7.30
CA ILE A 240 4.25 10.67 -7.47
C ILE A 240 2.76 10.47 -7.79
N TYR A 241 2.47 9.61 -8.75
CA TYR A 241 1.10 9.30 -9.17
C TYR A 241 0.37 8.49 -8.10
N HIS A 242 1.05 7.52 -7.48
CA HIS A 242 0.50 6.73 -6.39
C HIS A 242 0.02 7.61 -5.23
N ASN A 243 0.87 8.52 -4.77
CA ASN A 243 0.55 9.41 -3.64
C ASN A 243 -0.54 10.44 -4.00
N ALA A 244 -0.72 10.76 -5.28
CA ALA A 244 -1.83 11.58 -5.77
C ALA A 244 -3.15 10.80 -5.92
N GLY A 245 -3.14 9.49 -5.69
CA GLY A 245 -4.33 8.66 -5.68
C GLY A 245 -4.47 7.68 -6.84
N ALA A 246 -3.47 7.52 -7.69
CA ALA A 246 -3.51 6.53 -8.76
C ALA A 246 -3.78 5.11 -8.24
N GLY A 247 -4.49 4.32 -9.02
CA GLY A 247 -4.57 2.88 -8.87
C GLY A 247 -3.30 2.19 -9.37
N ASP A 248 -3.23 0.86 -9.22
CA ASP A 248 -2.05 0.08 -9.62
C ASP A 248 -1.82 0.10 -11.13
N VAL A 249 -2.89 0.12 -11.91
CA VAL A 249 -2.84 0.18 -13.39
C VAL A 249 -2.32 1.54 -13.86
N ALA A 250 -2.83 2.63 -13.29
CA ALA A 250 -2.43 3.99 -13.66
C ALA A 250 -0.96 4.27 -13.27
N GLU A 251 -0.54 3.93 -12.03
CA GLU A 251 0.87 4.07 -11.61
C GLU A 251 1.81 3.32 -12.58
N LEU A 252 1.46 2.08 -12.93
CA LEU A 252 2.25 1.25 -13.84
C LEU A 252 2.30 1.83 -15.26
N ALA A 253 1.14 2.17 -15.83
CA ALA A 253 1.05 2.67 -17.20
C ALA A 253 1.74 4.01 -17.39
N TRP A 254 1.56 4.93 -16.45
CA TRP A 254 2.17 6.26 -16.50
C TRP A 254 3.67 6.23 -16.26
N SER A 255 4.16 5.30 -15.43
CA SER A 255 5.60 5.04 -15.33
C SER A 255 6.18 4.53 -16.65
N LEU A 256 5.49 3.61 -17.33
CA LEU A 256 5.90 3.12 -18.65
C LEU A 256 5.88 4.22 -19.71
N ALA A 257 4.82 5.04 -19.74
CA ALA A 257 4.68 6.17 -20.67
C ALA A 257 5.79 7.23 -20.47
N THR A 258 6.11 7.55 -19.19
CA THR A 258 7.22 8.42 -18.84
C THR A 258 8.55 7.87 -19.37
N GLY A 259 8.81 6.58 -19.13
CA GLY A 259 10.02 5.91 -19.64
C GLY A 259 10.12 5.95 -21.17
N ILE A 260 9.00 5.69 -21.88
CA ILE A 260 8.95 5.78 -23.36
C ILE A 260 9.32 7.19 -23.83
N GLU A 261 8.77 8.21 -23.20
CA GLU A 261 9.03 9.60 -23.59
C GLU A 261 10.50 9.97 -23.36
N TYR A 262 11.12 9.48 -22.27
CA TYR A 262 12.55 9.67 -22.06
C TYR A 262 13.40 8.92 -23.08
N VAL A 263 13.04 7.70 -23.47
CA VAL A 263 13.75 6.97 -24.55
C VAL A 263 13.69 7.75 -25.84
N ARG A 264 12.52 8.25 -26.25
CA ARG A 264 12.36 9.07 -27.48
C ARG A 264 13.24 10.31 -27.43
N ALA A 265 13.16 11.07 -26.33
CA ALA A 265 13.96 12.28 -26.17
C ALA A 265 15.48 11.99 -26.22
N LEU A 266 15.92 10.89 -25.62
CA LEU A 266 17.33 10.48 -25.67
C LEU A 266 17.78 10.07 -27.07
N LEU A 267 16.95 9.31 -27.79
CA LEU A 267 17.23 8.94 -29.19
C LEU A 267 17.36 10.19 -30.08
N ASP A 268 16.44 11.16 -29.93
CA ASP A 268 16.45 12.44 -30.67
C ASP A 268 17.71 13.26 -30.32
N GLN A 269 18.26 13.11 -29.11
CA GLN A 269 19.49 13.74 -28.64
C GLN A 269 20.75 12.92 -28.96
N GLY A 270 20.64 11.82 -29.72
CA GLY A 270 21.76 11.04 -30.24
C GLY A 270 22.30 9.97 -29.28
N ILE A 271 21.55 9.61 -28.23
CA ILE A 271 21.87 8.48 -27.34
C ILE A 271 21.30 7.19 -27.97
N GLY A 272 22.06 6.10 -27.95
CA GLY A 272 21.60 4.81 -28.47
C GLY A 272 20.49 4.16 -27.62
N ALA A 273 19.67 3.30 -28.24
CA ALA A 273 18.55 2.67 -27.54
C ALA A 273 18.99 1.83 -26.30
N ASP A 274 20.05 1.08 -26.42
CA ASP A 274 20.61 0.29 -25.32
C ASP A 274 21.10 1.16 -24.17
N GLU A 275 21.75 2.28 -24.48
CA GLU A 275 22.24 3.24 -23.50
C GLU A 275 21.08 3.98 -22.83
N ALA A 276 20.05 4.38 -23.60
CA ALA A 276 18.85 5.02 -23.07
C ALA A 276 18.12 4.11 -22.04
N PHE A 277 17.99 2.81 -22.34
CA PHE A 277 17.41 1.83 -21.42
C PHE A 277 18.30 1.60 -20.18
N ASP A 278 19.61 1.55 -20.38
CA ASP A 278 20.56 1.35 -19.28
C ASP A 278 20.63 2.55 -18.33
N ALA A 279 20.31 3.76 -18.81
CA ALA A 279 20.33 4.99 -18.02
C ALA A 279 19.18 5.12 -17.00
N MET A 280 18.17 4.24 -17.04
CA MET A 280 16.93 4.40 -16.27
C MET A 280 16.76 3.39 -15.13
N ASN A 281 16.20 3.89 -14.02
CA ASN A 281 15.57 3.12 -12.95
C ASN A 281 14.10 3.52 -12.84
N PHE A 282 13.28 2.63 -12.28
CA PHE A 282 11.88 2.89 -11.92
C PHE A 282 11.72 2.87 -10.40
N ARG A 283 11.18 3.93 -9.82
CA ARG A 283 10.75 3.94 -8.42
C ARG A 283 9.25 3.66 -8.37
N VAL A 284 8.86 2.66 -7.59
CA VAL A 284 7.48 2.21 -7.48
C VAL A 284 7.04 2.12 -6.02
N SER A 285 5.76 2.31 -5.77
CA SER A 285 5.19 2.18 -4.44
C SER A 285 5.08 0.70 -4.05
N ALA A 286 5.34 0.38 -2.79
CA ALA A 286 5.02 -0.91 -2.21
C ALA A 286 3.91 -0.74 -1.18
N THR A 287 2.79 -1.41 -1.38
CA THR A 287 1.62 -1.34 -0.51
C THR A 287 1.51 -2.57 0.38
N HIS A 288 0.67 -2.50 1.40
CA HIS A 288 0.33 -3.67 2.22
C HIS A 288 -0.57 -4.68 1.48
N ASP A 289 -1.12 -4.35 0.28
CA ASP A 289 -1.68 -5.37 -0.60
C ASP A 289 -0.55 -6.16 -1.26
N GLN A 290 -0.22 -7.26 -0.59
CA GLN A 290 0.92 -8.10 -0.91
C GLN A 290 0.92 -8.56 -2.37
N PHE A 291 -0.20 -9.08 -2.83
CA PHE A 291 -0.26 -9.71 -4.15
C PHE A 291 -0.31 -8.70 -5.29
N LEU A 292 -0.97 -7.57 -5.09
CA LEU A 292 -0.94 -6.47 -6.06
C LEU A 292 0.46 -5.87 -6.19
N THR A 293 1.18 -5.65 -5.07
CA THR A 293 2.56 -5.17 -5.10
C THR A 293 3.48 -6.13 -5.86
N ILE A 294 3.44 -7.44 -5.57
CA ILE A 294 4.23 -8.45 -6.26
C ILE A 294 3.92 -8.47 -7.76
N ALA A 295 2.62 -8.49 -8.10
CA ALA A 295 2.18 -8.58 -9.49
C ALA A 295 2.52 -7.31 -10.30
N ARG A 296 2.46 -6.12 -9.69
CA ARG A 296 2.82 -4.85 -10.32
C ARG A 296 4.29 -4.79 -10.70
N LEU A 297 5.20 -5.16 -9.79
CA LEU A 297 6.63 -5.25 -10.09
C LEU A 297 6.92 -6.22 -11.25
N ARG A 298 6.25 -7.36 -11.27
CA ARG A 298 6.37 -8.36 -12.34
C ARG A 298 5.80 -7.85 -13.66
N ALA A 299 4.64 -7.17 -13.63
CA ALA A 299 3.98 -6.61 -14.81
C ALA A 299 4.81 -5.48 -15.44
N LEU A 300 5.43 -4.60 -14.63
CA LEU A 300 6.30 -3.53 -15.12
C LEU A 300 7.47 -4.10 -15.94
N ARG A 301 8.16 -5.11 -15.41
CA ARG A 301 9.26 -5.77 -16.15
C ARG A 301 8.79 -6.36 -17.48
N THR A 302 7.63 -7.02 -17.47
CA THR A 302 7.06 -7.64 -18.68
C THR A 302 6.77 -6.58 -19.76
N CYS A 303 6.08 -5.51 -19.39
CA CYS A 303 5.71 -4.43 -20.30
C CYS A 303 6.95 -3.67 -20.79
N TRP A 304 7.90 -3.36 -19.90
CA TRP A 304 9.13 -2.65 -20.28
C TRP A 304 9.99 -3.45 -21.23
N SER A 305 10.09 -4.76 -21.01
CA SER A 305 10.78 -5.66 -21.94
C SER A 305 10.18 -5.64 -23.34
N ARG A 306 8.83 -5.59 -23.44
CA ARG A 306 8.12 -5.47 -24.73
C ARG A 306 8.36 -4.11 -25.37
N ILE A 307 8.42 -3.03 -24.60
CA ILE A 307 8.77 -1.69 -25.08
C ILE A 307 10.20 -1.70 -25.65
N GLY A 308 11.14 -2.31 -24.95
CA GLY A 308 12.53 -2.45 -25.44
C GLY A 308 12.64 -3.23 -26.75
N GLU A 309 11.80 -4.24 -26.94
CA GLU A 309 11.73 -4.95 -28.22
C GLU A 309 11.30 -4.02 -29.36
N VAL A 310 10.29 -3.16 -29.13
CA VAL A 310 9.79 -2.20 -30.12
C VAL A 310 10.85 -1.13 -30.49
N PHE A 311 11.63 -0.70 -29.49
CA PHE A 311 12.76 0.24 -29.72
C PHE A 311 14.03 -0.41 -30.27
N GLY A 312 14.04 -1.74 -30.48
CA GLY A 312 15.20 -2.46 -31.01
C GLY A 312 16.34 -2.62 -30.00
N VAL A 313 16.05 -2.49 -28.71
CA VAL A 313 17.02 -2.69 -27.62
C VAL A 313 17.51 -4.14 -27.60
N SER A 314 18.79 -4.35 -27.32
CA SER A 314 19.38 -5.68 -27.17
C SER A 314 18.66 -6.49 -26.10
N PRO A 315 18.37 -7.80 -26.32
CA PRO A 315 17.53 -8.58 -25.42
C PRO A 315 17.97 -8.58 -23.95
N ASP A 316 19.28 -8.56 -23.67
CA ASP A 316 19.88 -8.53 -22.34
C ASP A 316 19.74 -7.17 -21.63
N LYS A 317 19.41 -6.10 -22.36
CA LYS A 317 19.25 -4.73 -21.86
C LYS A 317 17.79 -4.33 -21.59
N ARG A 318 16.80 -5.19 -21.93
CA ARG A 318 15.36 -4.88 -21.81
C ARG A 318 14.80 -5.01 -20.39
N GLY A 319 15.62 -5.33 -19.39
CA GLY A 319 15.19 -5.47 -18.01
C GLY A 319 14.89 -4.13 -17.34
N ALA A 320 13.71 -3.99 -16.69
CA ALA A 320 13.40 -2.83 -15.87
C ALA A 320 14.04 -2.97 -14.48
N ARG A 321 14.97 -2.09 -14.13
CA ARG A 321 15.49 -1.98 -12.77
C ARG A 321 14.50 -1.22 -11.91
N GLN A 322 14.08 -1.81 -10.80
CA GLN A 322 13.02 -1.29 -9.96
C GLN A 322 13.52 -1.08 -8.54
N VAL A 323 13.29 0.10 -8.00
CA VAL A 323 13.45 0.41 -6.58
C VAL A 323 12.07 0.65 -5.97
N ALA A 324 11.79 0.03 -4.83
CA ALA A 324 10.49 0.14 -4.18
C ALA A 324 10.58 0.99 -2.90
N VAL A 325 9.52 1.72 -2.65
CA VAL A 325 9.33 2.50 -1.42
C VAL A 325 8.01 2.09 -0.79
N THR A 326 7.98 1.82 0.51
CA THR A 326 6.72 1.55 1.20
C THR A 326 5.79 2.76 1.09
N SER A 327 4.51 2.51 0.81
CA SER A 327 3.53 3.55 0.48
C SER A 327 3.38 4.59 1.60
N TRP A 328 3.68 5.87 1.30
CA TRP A 328 3.39 6.98 2.19
C TRP A 328 1.88 7.21 2.32
N ARG A 329 1.12 6.98 1.24
CA ARG A 329 -0.34 7.11 1.22
C ARG A 329 -1.05 6.24 2.27
N GLU A 330 -0.47 5.08 2.62
CA GLU A 330 -1.06 4.13 3.58
C GLU A 330 -0.67 4.38 5.04
N LEU A 331 0.23 5.35 5.31
CA LEU A 331 0.63 5.69 6.66
C LEU A 331 -0.47 6.45 7.40
N THR A 332 -0.60 6.21 8.69
CA THR A 332 -1.58 6.84 9.57
C THR A 332 -0.90 7.69 10.64
N ARG A 333 -1.52 8.84 10.99
CA ARG A 333 -1.13 9.63 12.16
C ARG A 333 -1.68 9.03 13.46
N GLN A 334 -2.87 8.41 13.38
CA GLN A 334 -3.47 7.70 14.49
C GLN A 334 -2.77 6.36 14.66
N ASP A 335 -2.45 6.00 15.91
CA ASP A 335 -1.74 4.79 16.28
C ASP A 335 -0.56 4.45 15.33
N PRO A 336 0.46 5.33 15.26
CA PRO A 336 1.50 5.24 14.23
C PRO A 336 2.34 3.97 14.33
N TYR A 337 2.35 3.27 15.48
CA TYR A 337 3.04 1.99 15.63
C TYR A 337 2.45 0.88 14.75
N VAL A 338 1.17 0.97 14.36
CA VAL A 338 0.55 0.04 13.40
C VAL A 338 1.17 0.18 12.00
N ASN A 339 1.76 1.34 11.67
CA ASN A 339 2.51 1.51 10.43
C ASN A 339 3.75 0.61 10.33
N ILE A 340 4.30 0.13 11.46
CA ILE A 340 5.38 -0.87 11.47
C ILE A 340 4.91 -2.15 10.78
N LEU A 341 3.69 -2.60 11.07
CA LEU A 341 3.11 -3.79 10.45
C LEU A 341 2.86 -3.59 8.96
N ARG A 342 2.29 -2.43 8.57
CA ARG A 342 2.07 -2.08 7.16
C ARG A 342 3.39 -2.02 6.39
N GLY A 343 4.39 -1.34 6.95
CA GLY A 343 5.73 -1.24 6.37
C GLY A 343 6.41 -2.61 6.23
N THR A 344 6.22 -3.51 7.20
CA THR A 344 6.76 -4.89 7.14
C THR A 344 6.17 -5.67 5.97
N ILE A 345 4.83 -5.65 5.81
CA ILE A 345 4.16 -6.34 4.71
C ILE A 345 4.55 -5.73 3.36
N ALA A 346 4.60 -4.41 3.25
CA ALA A 346 4.99 -3.72 2.02
C ALA A 346 6.44 -4.04 1.61
N THR A 347 7.38 -4.02 2.57
CA THR A 347 8.79 -4.37 2.34
C THR A 347 8.93 -5.83 1.90
N PHE A 348 8.24 -6.75 2.59
CA PHE A 348 8.19 -8.16 2.20
C PHE A 348 7.68 -8.34 0.77
N SER A 349 6.59 -7.66 0.42
CA SER A 349 5.96 -7.75 -0.90
C SER A 349 6.88 -7.23 -2.01
N ALA A 350 7.55 -6.11 -1.77
CA ALA A 350 8.53 -5.54 -2.72
C ALA A 350 9.72 -6.47 -2.93
N ALA A 351 10.25 -7.05 -1.86
CA ALA A 351 11.38 -7.97 -1.91
C ALA A 351 11.04 -9.26 -2.67
N ILE A 352 9.87 -9.87 -2.40
CA ILE A 352 9.36 -11.02 -3.15
C ILE A 352 9.06 -10.67 -4.60
N GLY A 353 8.52 -9.48 -4.85
CA GLY A 353 8.27 -8.96 -6.20
C GLY A 353 9.55 -8.71 -7.01
N GLY A 354 10.71 -8.78 -6.37
CA GLY A 354 12.03 -8.69 -7.01
C GLY A 354 12.51 -7.26 -7.24
N ALA A 355 12.17 -6.32 -6.36
CA ALA A 355 12.80 -4.99 -6.36
C ALA A 355 14.30 -5.10 -6.06
N GLU A 356 15.12 -4.33 -6.75
CA GLU A 356 16.59 -4.30 -6.57
C GLU A 356 17.00 -3.49 -5.33
N ALA A 357 16.16 -2.55 -4.89
CA ALA A 357 16.32 -1.85 -3.62
C ALA A 357 14.94 -1.62 -2.98
N VAL A 358 14.86 -1.67 -1.66
CA VAL A 358 13.63 -1.40 -0.92
C VAL A 358 13.89 -0.39 0.18
N THR A 359 13.12 0.69 0.16
CA THR A 359 13.10 1.71 1.21
C THR A 359 11.86 1.51 2.07
N THR A 360 12.05 1.10 3.32
CA THR A 360 11.01 1.11 4.33
C THR A 360 10.95 2.49 4.96
N LEU A 361 9.82 3.19 4.83
CA LEU A 361 9.64 4.48 5.49
C LEU A 361 9.54 4.31 7.01
N PRO A 362 10.10 5.22 7.81
CA PRO A 362 9.88 5.27 9.25
C PRO A 362 8.37 5.32 9.57
N PHE A 363 7.93 4.59 10.56
CA PHE A 363 6.51 4.49 10.92
C PHE A 363 5.87 5.84 11.30
N CYS A 364 6.68 6.82 11.67
CA CYS A 364 6.23 8.18 12.01
C CYS A 364 6.18 9.14 10.81
N SER A 365 6.51 8.72 9.59
CA SER A 365 6.61 9.59 8.41
C SER A 365 5.28 10.26 7.96
N ALA A 366 4.15 9.92 8.59
CA ALA A 366 2.90 10.68 8.46
C ALA A 366 2.79 11.84 9.46
N LEU A 367 3.61 11.85 10.51
CA LEU A 367 3.59 12.83 11.59
C LEU A 367 4.67 13.92 11.42
N GLY A 368 5.85 13.54 10.91
CA GLY A 368 7.00 14.41 10.77
C GLY A 368 8.30 13.61 10.64
N LEU A 369 9.42 14.31 10.73
CA LEU A 369 10.75 13.72 10.71
C LEU A 369 11.09 13.05 12.07
N PRO A 370 11.81 11.92 12.06
CA PRO A 370 12.27 11.28 13.31
C PRO A 370 13.17 12.21 14.14
N THR A 371 12.94 12.27 15.45
CA THR A 371 13.80 13.01 16.38
C THR A 371 15.05 12.27 16.78
N ASP A 372 15.04 10.94 16.66
CA ASP A 372 16.11 10.03 17.06
C ASP A 372 16.27 8.84 16.10
N ASP A 373 17.10 7.86 16.47
CA ASP A 373 17.35 6.66 15.66
C ASP A 373 16.23 5.61 15.75
N PHE A 374 15.27 5.70 16.68
CA PHE A 374 14.35 4.61 16.94
C PHE A 374 13.49 4.25 15.72
N ALA A 375 12.83 5.23 15.11
CA ALA A 375 11.97 4.99 13.94
C ALA A 375 12.77 4.49 12.72
N ARG A 376 13.95 5.08 12.46
CA ARG A 376 14.86 4.62 11.40
C ARG A 376 15.37 3.22 11.67
N ARG A 377 15.75 2.92 12.92
CA ARG A 377 16.19 1.58 13.35
C ARG A 377 15.15 0.50 13.08
N ILE A 378 13.87 0.77 13.37
CA ILE A 378 12.79 -0.17 13.06
C ILE A 378 12.67 -0.35 11.54
N ALA A 379 12.70 0.72 10.77
CA ALA A 379 12.58 0.67 9.31
C ALA A 379 13.72 -0.17 8.67
N ARG A 380 15.00 0.12 8.99
CA ARG A 380 16.13 -0.67 8.44
C ARG A 380 16.12 -2.12 8.92
N ASN A 381 15.82 -2.37 10.21
CA ASN A 381 15.79 -3.73 10.75
C ASN A 381 14.69 -4.58 10.09
N THR A 382 13.58 -3.99 9.64
CA THR A 382 12.56 -4.70 8.85
C THR A 382 13.18 -5.32 7.60
N GLY A 383 13.93 -4.55 6.81
CA GLY A 383 14.62 -5.07 5.61
C GLY A 383 15.69 -6.12 5.95
N ILE A 384 16.48 -5.88 6.99
CA ILE A 384 17.56 -6.78 7.42
C ILE A 384 17.00 -8.12 7.91
N ILE A 385 15.97 -8.13 8.76
CA ILE A 385 15.32 -9.37 9.23
C ILE A 385 14.79 -10.19 8.04
N LEU A 386 14.13 -9.54 7.10
CA LEU A 386 13.59 -10.21 5.92
C LEU A 386 14.70 -10.80 5.03
N SER A 387 15.84 -10.13 4.90
CA SER A 387 17.01 -10.61 4.16
C SER A 387 17.73 -11.74 4.92
N GLU A 388 18.19 -11.47 6.14
CA GLU A 388 19.16 -12.29 6.86
C GLU A 388 18.52 -13.44 7.68
N GLU A 389 17.38 -13.17 8.32
CA GLU A 389 16.74 -14.17 9.19
C GLU A 389 15.65 -14.96 8.44
N VAL A 390 14.77 -14.27 7.70
CA VAL A 390 13.70 -14.90 6.92
C VAL A 390 14.22 -15.50 5.62
N ASN A 391 15.35 -14.99 5.11
CA ASN A 391 16.03 -15.52 3.93
C ASN A 391 15.19 -15.50 2.64
N ILE A 392 14.25 -14.56 2.50
CA ILE A 392 13.37 -14.51 1.33
C ILE A 392 14.10 -14.18 0.03
N GLY A 393 15.30 -13.64 0.14
CA GLY A 393 16.15 -13.31 -1.00
C GLY A 393 16.90 -14.48 -1.65
N ARG A 394 16.92 -15.67 -1.04
CA ARG A 394 17.71 -16.80 -1.54
C ARG A 394 17.21 -17.43 -2.84
N VAL A 395 15.94 -17.21 -3.18
CA VAL A 395 15.32 -17.73 -4.39
C VAL A 395 14.80 -16.58 -5.24
N ASN A 396 15.10 -16.61 -6.54
CA ASN A 396 14.51 -15.66 -7.48
C ASN A 396 13.00 -15.93 -7.64
N ASP A 397 12.20 -14.85 -7.64
CA ASP A 397 10.76 -14.92 -7.92
C ASP A 397 10.03 -16.00 -7.09
N THR A 398 10.14 -15.89 -5.77
CA THR A 398 9.56 -16.85 -4.81
C THR A 398 8.05 -17.03 -4.96
N ALA A 399 7.34 -16.04 -5.48
CA ALA A 399 5.90 -16.10 -5.78
C ALA A 399 5.58 -16.72 -7.14
N GLY A 400 6.62 -16.97 -7.97
CA GLY A 400 6.47 -17.54 -9.32
C GLY A 400 5.88 -18.95 -9.30
N GLY A 401 4.94 -19.21 -10.21
CA GLY A 401 4.20 -20.45 -10.30
C GLY A 401 2.91 -20.49 -9.48
N SER A 402 2.64 -19.50 -8.62
CA SER A 402 1.32 -19.29 -8.02
C SER A 402 0.33 -18.90 -9.11
N PHE A 403 -0.69 -19.70 -9.34
CA PHE A 403 -1.69 -19.44 -10.38
C PHE A 403 -2.37 -18.09 -10.21
N TYR A 404 -2.59 -17.67 -8.96
CA TYR A 404 -3.13 -16.36 -8.65
C TYR A 404 -2.16 -15.23 -9.03
N VAL A 405 -0.91 -15.30 -8.59
CA VAL A 405 0.10 -14.26 -8.88
C VAL A 405 0.35 -14.16 -10.39
N GLU A 406 0.46 -15.29 -11.10
CA GLU A 406 0.66 -15.30 -12.54
C GLU A 406 -0.53 -14.68 -13.29
N SER A 407 -1.76 -15.04 -12.90
CA SER A 407 -2.98 -14.47 -13.49
C SER A 407 -3.11 -12.99 -13.21
N LEU A 408 -2.83 -12.55 -11.96
CA LEU A 408 -2.89 -11.15 -11.56
C LEU A 408 -1.83 -10.32 -12.27
N THR A 409 -0.59 -10.83 -12.40
CA THR A 409 0.48 -10.21 -13.17
C THR A 409 0.07 -9.96 -14.62
N LYS A 410 -0.54 -10.98 -15.25
CA LYS A 410 -1.04 -10.86 -16.61
C LYS A 410 -2.15 -9.81 -16.73
N SER A 411 -3.13 -9.85 -15.82
CA SER A 411 -4.25 -8.89 -15.84
C SER A 411 -3.80 -7.46 -15.64
N LEU A 412 -2.83 -7.23 -14.74
CA LEU A 412 -2.23 -5.91 -14.54
C LEU A 412 -1.44 -5.46 -15.77
N ALA A 413 -0.64 -6.34 -16.37
CA ALA A 413 0.12 -6.00 -17.56
C ALA A 413 -0.79 -5.63 -18.75
N GLU A 414 -1.87 -6.39 -18.97
CA GLU A 414 -2.84 -6.13 -20.04
C GLU A 414 -3.60 -4.82 -19.81
N ALA A 415 -4.06 -4.56 -18.58
CA ALA A 415 -4.76 -3.33 -18.23
C ALA A 415 -3.84 -2.10 -18.34
N ALA A 416 -2.61 -2.20 -17.82
CA ALA A 416 -1.62 -1.14 -17.93
C ALA A 416 -1.20 -0.88 -19.37
N TRP A 417 -1.12 -1.92 -20.20
CA TRP A 417 -0.84 -1.76 -21.63
C TRP A 417 -1.96 -1.03 -22.36
N ALA A 418 -3.22 -1.30 -22.02
CA ALA A 418 -4.36 -0.58 -22.59
C ALA A 418 -4.36 0.90 -22.18
N GLU A 419 -4.09 1.20 -20.90
CA GLU A 419 -3.96 2.57 -20.43
C GLU A 419 -2.75 3.29 -21.05
N LEU A 420 -1.60 2.61 -21.19
CA LEU A 420 -0.44 3.12 -21.91
C LEU A 420 -0.80 3.51 -23.36
N GLN A 421 -1.57 2.68 -24.06
CA GLN A 421 -2.02 2.99 -25.43
C GLN A 421 -2.93 4.23 -25.45
N SER A 422 -3.76 4.43 -24.43
CA SER A 422 -4.57 5.63 -24.29
C SER A 422 -3.70 6.88 -24.13
N VAL A 423 -2.72 6.84 -23.25
CA VAL A 423 -1.75 7.94 -23.02
C VAL A 423 -0.94 8.23 -24.29
N GLU A 424 -0.45 7.21 -24.98
CA GLU A 424 0.27 7.35 -26.26
C GLU A 424 -0.62 7.97 -27.35
N GLY A 425 -1.91 7.63 -27.38
CA GLY A 425 -2.90 8.22 -28.29
C GLY A 425 -3.13 9.71 -28.05
N LEU A 426 -2.86 10.22 -26.86
CA LEU A 426 -2.91 11.65 -26.50
C LEU A 426 -1.62 12.41 -26.86
N GLY A 427 -0.56 11.71 -27.24
CA GLY A 427 0.75 12.29 -27.56
C GLY A 427 1.82 12.07 -26.49
N GLY A 428 1.62 11.10 -25.56
CA GLY A 428 2.56 10.72 -24.51
C GLY A 428 2.21 11.29 -23.14
N MET A 429 3.10 11.04 -22.18
CA MET A 429 2.83 11.36 -20.76
C MET A 429 2.80 12.86 -20.48
N ALA A 430 3.67 13.66 -21.10
CA ALA A 430 3.66 15.11 -20.94
C ALA A 430 2.34 15.72 -21.47
N ALA A 431 1.81 15.21 -22.59
CA ALA A 431 0.52 15.65 -23.13
C ALA A 431 -0.64 15.21 -22.23
N ALA A 432 -0.60 14.00 -21.67
CA ALA A 432 -1.63 13.50 -20.74
C ALA A 432 -1.65 14.31 -19.42
N LEU A 433 -0.49 14.78 -18.93
CA LEU A 433 -0.36 15.64 -17.75
C LEU A 433 -0.88 17.06 -17.98
N THR A 434 -0.59 17.64 -19.14
CA THR A 434 -1.04 19.00 -19.48
C THR A 434 -2.50 19.05 -19.89
N GLY A 435 -3.06 17.92 -20.35
CA GLY A 435 -4.49 17.71 -20.56
C GLY A 435 -5.23 17.33 -19.27
N SER A 436 -6.46 16.86 -19.41
CA SER A 436 -7.29 16.44 -18.26
C SER A 436 -7.18 14.94 -17.93
N HIS A 437 -6.53 14.13 -18.75
CA HIS A 437 -6.56 12.67 -18.63
C HIS A 437 -6.05 12.17 -17.27
N VAL A 438 -4.90 12.68 -16.83
CA VAL A 438 -4.32 12.29 -15.53
C VAL A 438 -5.21 12.77 -14.37
N THR A 439 -5.64 14.03 -14.40
CA THR A 439 -6.48 14.60 -13.33
C THR A 439 -7.86 13.93 -13.27
N ASP A 440 -8.50 13.64 -14.39
CA ASP A 440 -9.79 12.96 -14.46
C ASP A 440 -9.69 11.52 -13.93
N THR A 441 -8.64 10.80 -14.31
CA THR A 441 -8.38 9.43 -13.83
C THR A 441 -8.11 9.42 -12.31
N LEU A 442 -7.29 10.35 -11.82
CA LEU A 442 -7.04 10.49 -10.38
C LEU A 442 -8.32 10.84 -9.61
N ALA A 443 -9.14 11.75 -10.14
CA ALA A 443 -10.42 12.12 -9.53
C ALA A 443 -11.34 10.89 -9.39
N ALA A 444 -11.48 10.10 -10.44
CA ALA A 444 -12.28 8.86 -10.42
C ALA A 444 -11.74 7.82 -9.42
N CYS A 445 -10.43 7.62 -9.38
CA CYS A 445 -9.79 6.71 -8.41
C CYS A 445 -9.99 7.19 -6.96
N ASN A 446 -9.86 8.48 -6.72
CA ASN A 446 -10.03 9.07 -5.39
C ASN A 446 -11.49 9.04 -4.92
N GLU A 447 -12.48 9.25 -5.81
CA GLU A 447 -13.91 9.15 -5.52
C GLU A 447 -14.29 7.70 -5.11
N GLU A 448 -13.85 6.71 -5.89
CA GLU A 448 -14.10 5.31 -5.57
C GLU A 448 -13.42 4.91 -4.25
N ARG A 449 -12.19 5.37 -4.01
CA ARG A 449 -11.46 5.14 -2.76
C ARG A 449 -12.15 5.79 -1.57
N ALA A 450 -12.57 7.04 -1.69
CA ALA A 450 -13.31 7.75 -0.66
C ALA A 450 -14.61 7.01 -0.30
N THR A 451 -15.33 6.50 -1.31
CA THR A 451 -16.53 5.68 -1.10
C THR A 451 -16.22 4.37 -0.36
N ARG A 452 -15.13 3.68 -0.72
CA ARG A 452 -14.71 2.44 -0.03
C ARG A 452 -14.28 2.69 1.41
N LEU A 453 -13.55 3.77 1.67
CA LEU A 453 -13.13 4.19 3.00
C LEU A 453 -14.35 4.55 3.85
N ALA A 454 -15.19 5.44 3.36
CA ALA A 454 -16.38 5.92 4.08
C ALA A 454 -17.37 4.79 4.40
N THR A 455 -17.50 3.79 3.53
CA THR A 455 -18.36 2.62 3.77
C THR A 455 -17.65 1.46 4.49
N ARG A 456 -16.39 1.64 4.86
CA ARG A 456 -15.50 0.62 5.46
C ARG A 456 -15.37 -0.66 4.63
N LYS A 457 -15.58 -0.58 3.32
CA LYS A 457 -15.23 -1.66 2.37
C LYS A 457 -13.71 -1.82 2.24
N GLN A 458 -12.99 -0.71 2.46
CA GLN A 458 -11.53 -0.68 2.63
C GLN A 458 -11.24 -0.19 4.05
N PRO A 459 -11.21 -1.08 5.05
CA PRO A 459 -10.97 -0.70 6.44
C PRO A 459 -9.50 -0.35 6.66
N ILE A 460 -9.25 0.59 7.57
CA ILE A 460 -7.91 0.94 8.03
C ILE A 460 -7.82 0.59 9.51
N THR A 461 -7.02 -0.43 9.84
CA THR A 461 -6.82 -0.89 11.23
C THR A 461 -6.28 0.25 12.09
N ALA A 462 -6.81 0.37 13.30
CA ALA A 462 -6.55 1.42 14.28
C ALA A 462 -7.08 2.82 13.90
N VAL A 463 -7.77 2.96 12.76
CA VAL A 463 -8.39 4.21 12.30
C VAL A 463 -9.89 4.02 12.10
N SER A 464 -10.32 3.33 11.03
CA SER A 464 -11.75 3.05 10.78
C SER A 464 -12.19 1.65 11.23
N GLU A 465 -11.25 0.80 11.62
CA GLU A 465 -11.49 -0.50 12.21
C GLU A 465 -10.63 -0.66 13.46
N PHE A 466 -11.23 -1.06 14.59
CA PHE A 466 -10.59 -1.10 15.91
C PHE A 466 -9.88 0.22 16.29
N PRO A 467 -10.55 1.38 16.17
CA PRO A 467 -9.96 2.68 16.52
C PRO A 467 -9.61 2.73 18.01
N MET A 468 -8.47 3.36 18.32
CA MET A 468 -8.02 3.52 19.70
C MET A 468 -8.16 4.98 20.13
N ILE A 469 -9.01 5.24 21.13
CA ILE A 469 -9.09 6.55 21.78
C ILE A 469 -7.86 6.73 22.68
N GLY A 470 -7.18 7.88 22.58
CA GLY A 470 -6.03 8.18 23.44
C GLY A 470 -4.76 7.42 23.08
N SER A 471 -4.54 7.13 21.78
CA SER A 471 -3.29 6.53 21.30
C SER A 471 -2.07 7.35 21.73
N ARG A 472 -0.93 6.65 21.98
CA ARG A 472 0.32 7.32 22.34
C ARG A 472 0.81 8.20 21.19
N SER A 473 1.13 9.46 21.52
CA SER A 473 1.84 10.32 20.58
C SER A 473 3.28 9.86 20.39
N VAL A 474 3.79 10.02 19.18
CA VAL A 474 5.21 9.85 18.85
C VAL A 474 5.80 11.25 18.66
N GLU A 475 6.93 11.50 19.32
CA GLU A 475 7.63 12.77 19.16
C GLU A 475 8.31 12.80 17.79
N THR A 476 8.04 13.86 17.03
CA THR A 476 8.61 14.10 15.71
C THR A 476 9.01 15.57 15.57
N LYS A 477 10.00 15.85 14.70
CA LYS A 477 10.23 17.20 14.20
C LYS A 477 9.16 17.50 13.14
N PRO A 478 8.58 18.71 13.08
CA PRO A 478 7.70 19.09 11.98
C PRO A 478 8.46 19.00 10.65
N PHE A 479 7.74 18.64 9.58
CA PHE A 479 8.31 18.79 8.26
C PHE A 479 8.62 20.27 7.98
N PRO A 480 9.76 20.58 7.34
CA PRO A 480 10.00 21.92 6.85
C PRO A 480 8.88 22.34 5.87
N PRO A 481 8.60 23.65 5.75
CA PRO A 481 7.63 24.13 4.76
C PRO A 481 8.01 23.63 3.37
N ALA A 482 7.12 22.88 2.74
CA ALA A 482 7.34 22.44 1.38
C ALA A 482 7.25 23.62 0.41
N PRO A 483 8.03 23.61 -0.70
CA PRO A 483 7.86 24.62 -1.76
C PRO A 483 6.42 24.64 -2.27
N ALA A 484 5.95 25.82 -2.63
CA ALA A 484 4.61 25.95 -3.24
C ALA A 484 4.55 25.10 -4.53
N ARG A 485 3.51 24.30 -4.66
CA ARG A 485 3.28 23.40 -5.79
C ARG A 485 1.89 23.65 -6.35
N ASN A 486 1.80 23.63 -7.68
CA ASN A 486 0.54 23.78 -8.39
C ASN A 486 0.16 22.50 -9.18
N GLY A 487 0.90 21.40 -8.96
CA GLY A 487 0.69 20.12 -9.63
C GLY A 487 -0.09 19.12 -8.78
N LEU A 488 0.24 17.86 -8.92
CA LEU A 488 -0.46 16.77 -8.24
C LEU A 488 -0.28 16.85 -6.72
N GLU A 489 -1.38 16.92 -6.01
CA GLU A 489 -1.41 16.88 -4.54
C GLU A 489 -1.35 15.44 -4.04
N TRP A 490 -0.66 15.25 -2.93
CA TRP A 490 -0.54 13.95 -2.26
C TRP A 490 -1.51 13.85 -1.10
N HIS A 491 -2.17 12.70 -1.00
CA HIS A 491 -3.15 12.40 0.02
C HIS A 491 -2.86 11.06 0.69
N ARG A 492 -3.22 10.93 1.97
CA ARG A 492 -3.20 9.65 2.68
C ARG A 492 -4.62 9.13 2.86
N ASP A 493 -4.77 7.82 2.75
CA ASP A 493 -6.08 7.15 2.88
C ASP A 493 -6.75 7.43 4.24
N ALA A 494 -5.97 7.69 5.29
CA ALA A 494 -6.47 7.97 6.64
C ALA A 494 -6.90 9.43 6.88
N GLU A 495 -6.55 10.38 6.00
CA GLU A 495 -6.75 11.82 6.23
C GLU A 495 -8.19 12.21 6.53
N VAL A 496 -9.15 11.58 5.86
CA VAL A 496 -10.58 11.86 6.08
C VAL A 496 -11.02 11.53 7.50
N PHE A 497 -10.49 10.46 8.09
CA PHE A 497 -10.80 10.08 9.47
C PHE A 497 -10.00 10.91 10.47
N GLU A 498 -8.75 11.21 10.14
CA GLU A 498 -7.88 12.05 10.96
C GLU A 498 -8.42 13.47 11.11
N SER A 499 -9.04 14.02 10.07
CA SER A 499 -9.72 15.33 10.13
C SER A 499 -10.93 15.31 11.08
N LEU A 500 -11.69 14.22 11.14
CA LEU A 500 -12.78 14.06 12.10
C LEU A 500 -12.26 14.06 13.54
N VAL A 501 -11.14 13.37 13.80
CA VAL A 501 -10.50 13.37 15.13
C VAL A 501 -9.95 14.75 15.47
N ASP A 502 -9.34 15.46 14.53
CA ASP A 502 -8.82 16.80 14.77
C ASP A 502 -9.97 17.79 15.07
N ARG A 503 -11.10 17.67 14.37
CA ARG A 503 -12.33 18.43 14.69
C ARG A 503 -12.87 18.08 16.09
N SER A 504 -12.90 16.81 16.46
CA SER A 504 -13.39 16.40 17.78
C SER A 504 -12.55 16.97 18.94
N LYS A 505 -11.24 17.15 18.75
CA LYS A 505 -10.33 17.75 19.74
C LYS A 505 -10.62 19.23 20.03
N THR A 506 -11.39 19.90 19.18
CA THR A 506 -11.84 21.27 19.45
C THR A 506 -12.96 21.35 20.48
N LEU A 507 -13.54 20.22 20.83
CA LEU A 507 -14.63 20.08 21.80
C LEU A 507 -14.11 19.65 23.18
N GLU A 508 -14.82 20.01 24.22
CA GLU A 508 -14.54 19.56 25.58
C GLU A 508 -15.26 18.23 25.86
N GLY A 509 -14.50 17.11 25.91
CA GLY A 509 -14.99 15.78 26.21
C GLY A 509 -16.13 15.30 25.29
N PRO A 510 -15.92 15.27 23.95
CA PRO A 510 -16.96 14.91 23.00
C PRO A 510 -17.37 13.45 23.15
N LYS A 511 -18.70 13.20 23.22
CA LYS A 511 -19.22 11.87 23.52
C LYS A 511 -20.61 11.61 22.92
N VAL A 512 -20.89 10.35 22.63
CA VAL A 512 -22.20 9.84 22.23
C VAL A 512 -22.63 8.81 23.27
N PHE A 513 -23.83 9.00 23.83
CA PHE A 513 -24.37 8.09 24.82
C PHE A 513 -24.96 6.84 24.17
N LEU A 514 -24.50 5.65 24.55
CA LEU A 514 -25.10 4.40 24.10
C LEU A 514 -26.27 4.04 25.01
N ALA A 515 -27.48 4.26 24.51
CA ALA A 515 -28.71 3.89 25.19
C ALA A 515 -28.98 2.39 24.99
N CYS A 516 -28.42 1.56 25.87
CA CYS A 516 -28.56 0.11 25.87
C CYS A 516 -29.90 -0.28 26.50
N LEU A 517 -30.73 -1.02 25.77
CA LEU A 517 -32.07 -1.41 26.21
C LEU A 517 -32.13 -2.93 26.48
N GLY A 518 -32.81 -3.31 27.55
CA GLY A 518 -32.97 -4.70 27.96
C GLY A 518 -31.79 -5.24 28.75
N SER A 519 -31.48 -6.51 28.59
CA SER A 519 -30.35 -7.16 29.22
C SER A 519 -29.07 -7.12 28.34
N ARG A 520 -27.90 -7.38 28.93
CA ARG A 520 -26.63 -7.48 28.18
C ARG A 520 -26.70 -8.43 27.00
N ARG A 521 -27.55 -9.47 27.09
CA ARG A 521 -27.80 -10.40 25.98
C ARG A 521 -28.54 -9.72 24.82
N ASP A 522 -29.40 -8.73 25.11
CA ASP A 522 -30.19 -8.03 24.11
C ASP A 522 -29.38 -6.95 23.39
N PHE A 523 -28.55 -6.19 24.11
CA PHE A 523 -27.85 -5.03 23.54
C PHE A 523 -26.37 -5.27 23.20
N GLY A 524 -25.66 -6.21 23.85
CA GLY A 524 -24.20 -6.30 23.77
C GLY A 524 -23.63 -6.46 22.37
N ALA A 525 -24.33 -7.14 21.44
CA ALA A 525 -23.87 -7.24 20.06
C ALA A 525 -23.97 -5.92 19.29
N ARG A 526 -24.98 -5.09 19.60
CA ARG A 526 -25.18 -3.77 18.95
C ARG A 526 -24.30 -2.71 19.58
N GLU A 527 -24.13 -2.70 20.88
CA GLU A 527 -23.20 -1.85 21.60
C GLU A 527 -21.78 -2.09 21.10
N GLY A 528 -21.33 -3.37 21.07
CA GLY A 528 -19.98 -3.74 20.58
C GLY A 528 -19.75 -3.41 19.10
N PHE A 529 -20.81 -3.28 18.28
CA PHE A 529 -20.72 -2.80 16.90
C PHE A 529 -20.68 -1.27 16.82
N SER A 530 -21.46 -0.60 17.65
CA SER A 530 -21.72 0.84 17.57
C SER A 530 -20.60 1.68 18.20
N ALA A 531 -20.12 1.29 19.38
CA ALA A 531 -19.05 2.02 20.06
C ALA A 531 -17.82 2.26 19.17
N PRO A 532 -17.27 1.26 18.46
CA PRO A 532 -16.15 1.48 17.54
C PRO A 532 -16.45 2.48 16.42
N VAL A 533 -17.70 2.61 15.96
CA VAL A 533 -18.05 3.60 14.93
C VAL A 533 -17.85 5.02 15.44
N TRP A 534 -18.30 5.31 16.67
CA TRP A 534 -18.13 6.63 17.29
C TRP A 534 -16.66 6.92 17.63
N HIS A 535 -15.92 5.89 18.02
CA HIS A 535 -14.47 5.99 18.30
C HIS A 535 -13.64 6.40 17.07
N ILE A 536 -14.12 6.19 15.84
CA ILE A 536 -13.44 6.62 14.61
C ILE A 536 -13.15 8.13 14.64
N ALA A 537 -14.10 8.93 15.16
CA ALA A 537 -13.94 10.37 15.33
C ALA A 537 -13.38 10.77 16.72
N GLY A 538 -12.91 9.81 17.52
CA GLY A 538 -12.41 10.09 18.87
C GLY A 538 -13.51 10.44 19.89
N LEU A 539 -14.78 10.09 19.62
CA LEU A 539 -15.90 10.33 20.52
C LEU A 539 -15.95 9.24 21.59
N GLU A 540 -16.02 9.62 22.87
CA GLU A 540 -16.25 8.68 23.96
C GLU A 540 -17.68 8.12 23.92
N THR A 541 -17.86 6.90 24.41
CA THR A 541 -19.17 6.22 24.39
C THR A 541 -19.62 5.77 25.78
N PRO A 542 -20.00 6.69 26.69
CA PRO A 542 -20.65 6.31 27.93
C PRO A 542 -21.96 5.56 27.62
N GLU A 543 -22.25 4.50 28.39
CA GLU A 543 -23.38 3.62 28.15
C GLU A 543 -24.29 3.44 29.36
N SER A 544 -25.56 3.04 29.12
CA SER A 544 -26.44 2.50 30.16
C SER A 544 -26.29 0.98 30.23
N GLU A 545 -26.54 0.41 31.41
CA GLU A 545 -26.53 -1.04 31.62
C GLU A 545 -27.92 -1.69 31.40
N GLY A 546 -28.78 -1.09 30.58
CA GLY A 546 -30.19 -1.44 30.46
C GLY A 546 -31.05 -0.70 31.50
N GLY A 547 -32.20 -1.28 31.87
CA GLY A 547 -33.10 -0.68 32.84
C GLY A 547 -34.37 -0.11 32.25
N THR A 548 -35.12 0.69 33.06
CA THR A 548 -36.32 1.40 32.64
C THR A 548 -35.98 2.63 31.80
N THR A 549 -36.95 3.18 31.10
CA THR A 549 -36.80 4.42 30.34
C THR A 549 -36.26 5.57 31.20
N GLU A 550 -36.76 5.69 32.43
CA GLU A 550 -36.35 6.72 33.38
C GLU A 550 -34.88 6.57 33.80
N GLU A 551 -34.42 5.34 34.04
CA GLU A 551 -33.02 5.05 34.39
C GLU A 551 -32.08 5.35 33.22
N ILE A 552 -32.46 4.99 31.99
CA ILE A 552 -31.69 5.29 30.77
C ILE A 552 -31.58 6.80 30.54
N VAL A 553 -32.72 7.53 30.70
CA VAL A 553 -32.73 8.99 30.58
C VAL A 553 -31.89 9.67 31.69
N ALA A 554 -31.93 9.13 32.91
CA ALA A 554 -31.09 9.64 33.99
C ALA A 554 -29.58 9.45 33.68
N ALA A 555 -29.18 8.28 33.19
CA ALA A 555 -27.84 7.97 32.78
C ALA A 555 -27.38 8.89 31.60
N PHE A 556 -28.26 9.12 30.62
CA PHE A 556 -28.01 10.06 29.52
C PHE A 556 -27.70 11.47 30.05
N ARG A 557 -28.53 12.00 30.95
CA ARG A 557 -28.30 13.32 31.55
C ARG A 557 -26.99 13.38 32.33
N GLN A 558 -26.68 12.32 33.09
CA GLN A 558 -25.46 12.23 33.88
C GLN A 558 -24.21 12.18 32.99
N SER A 559 -24.32 11.55 31.80
CA SER A 559 -23.17 11.46 30.86
C SER A 559 -22.75 12.81 30.31
N GLY A 560 -23.65 13.79 30.26
CA GLY A 560 -23.41 15.08 29.62
C GLY A 560 -23.36 15.01 28.08
N ALA A 561 -23.70 13.87 27.48
CA ALA A 561 -23.78 13.74 26.04
C ALA A 561 -24.98 14.51 25.46
N VAL A 562 -24.85 14.98 24.22
CA VAL A 562 -25.92 15.66 23.49
C VAL A 562 -26.49 14.82 22.33
N VAL A 563 -25.87 13.68 22.06
CA VAL A 563 -26.29 12.70 21.07
C VAL A 563 -26.39 11.34 21.74
N ALA A 564 -27.39 10.55 21.35
CA ALA A 564 -27.57 9.19 21.83
C ALA A 564 -27.71 8.20 20.67
N ASP A 565 -27.29 6.95 20.89
CA ASP A 565 -27.44 5.85 19.95
C ASP A 565 -28.10 4.66 20.68
N LEU A 566 -29.25 4.20 20.19
CA LEU A 566 -29.98 3.08 20.76
C LEU A 566 -29.34 1.75 20.34
N CYS A 567 -29.02 0.91 21.32
CA CYS A 567 -28.43 -0.41 21.14
C CYS A 567 -29.32 -1.49 21.78
N SER A 568 -29.94 -2.36 20.96
CA SER A 568 -30.69 -3.53 21.47
C SER A 568 -31.02 -4.56 20.39
N SER A 569 -31.68 -5.63 20.76
CA SER A 569 -32.29 -6.62 19.87
C SER A 569 -33.57 -6.11 19.21
N ALA A 570 -33.91 -6.65 18.04
CA ALA A 570 -35.14 -6.31 17.33
C ALA A 570 -36.40 -6.52 18.20
N LYS A 571 -36.39 -7.54 19.07
CA LYS A 571 -37.50 -7.82 20.00
C LYS A 571 -37.72 -6.67 20.97
N VAL A 572 -36.65 -6.15 21.56
CA VAL A 572 -36.72 -5.05 22.54
C VAL A 572 -37.03 -3.73 21.86
N TYR A 573 -36.48 -3.49 20.67
CA TYR A 573 -36.81 -2.31 19.87
C TYR A 573 -38.27 -2.20 19.55
N ALA A 574 -38.92 -3.31 19.14
CA ALA A 574 -40.35 -3.32 18.86
C ALA A 574 -41.23 -3.01 20.09
N GLN A 575 -40.74 -3.25 21.31
CA GLN A 575 -41.48 -3.02 22.56
C GLN A 575 -41.31 -1.60 23.11
N GLN A 576 -40.10 -1.03 23.06
CA GLN A 576 -39.83 0.22 23.78
C GLN A 576 -38.86 1.18 23.02
N GLY A 577 -38.35 0.79 21.86
CA GLY A 577 -37.29 1.58 21.16
C GLY A 577 -37.75 3.00 20.81
N LEU A 578 -38.98 3.16 20.31
CA LEU A 578 -39.54 4.46 19.93
C LEU A 578 -39.78 5.37 21.13
N ASP A 579 -40.31 4.81 22.22
CA ASP A 579 -40.64 5.56 23.44
C ASP A 579 -39.39 6.04 24.16
N VAL A 580 -38.34 5.20 24.24
CA VAL A 580 -37.05 5.58 24.79
C VAL A 580 -36.39 6.68 23.93
N ALA A 581 -36.44 6.57 22.60
CA ALA A 581 -35.91 7.60 21.71
C ALA A 581 -36.60 8.97 21.90
N ARG A 582 -37.92 8.98 22.04
CA ARG A 582 -38.69 10.18 22.33
C ARG A 582 -38.35 10.76 23.70
N ALA A 583 -38.20 9.91 24.72
CA ALA A 583 -37.82 10.34 26.07
C ALA A 583 -36.43 10.96 26.10
N LEU A 584 -35.45 10.42 25.35
CA LEU A 584 -34.12 10.99 25.20
C LEU A 584 -34.16 12.36 24.52
N LYS A 585 -34.99 12.53 23.47
CA LYS A 585 -35.21 13.86 22.83
C LYS A 585 -35.78 14.88 23.80
N GLN A 586 -36.83 14.46 24.57
CA GLN A 586 -37.40 15.31 25.61
C GLN A 586 -36.42 15.64 26.74
N ALA A 587 -35.45 14.77 26.98
CA ALA A 587 -34.39 14.96 27.95
C ALA A 587 -33.25 15.87 27.45
N GLY A 588 -33.28 16.32 26.18
CA GLY A 588 -32.35 17.27 25.60
C GLY A 588 -31.39 16.68 24.59
N ALA A 589 -31.57 15.42 24.13
CA ALA A 589 -30.78 14.87 23.05
C ALA A 589 -31.03 15.65 21.74
N LYS A 590 -30.01 16.24 21.17
CA LYS A 590 -30.07 16.96 19.88
C LYS A 590 -30.32 15.99 18.72
N ALA A 591 -29.76 14.77 18.81
CA ALA A 591 -29.95 13.69 17.86
C ALA A 591 -30.01 12.34 18.57
N VAL A 592 -30.83 11.42 18.04
CA VAL A 592 -30.90 10.04 18.47
C VAL A 592 -30.71 9.16 17.24
N TYR A 593 -29.77 8.22 17.30
CA TYR A 593 -29.52 7.23 16.26
C TYR A 593 -30.06 5.87 16.66
N LEU A 594 -30.26 4.97 15.68
CA LEU A 594 -30.66 3.57 15.89
C LEU A 594 -29.61 2.61 15.33
N SER A 595 -28.98 1.84 16.18
CA SER A 595 -28.11 0.75 15.74
C SER A 595 -28.92 -0.44 15.23
N GLY A 596 -29.25 -0.41 13.92
CA GLY A 596 -30.09 -1.41 13.27
C GLY A 596 -30.94 -0.88 12.12
N ALA A 597 -32.02 -1.59 11.82
CA ALA A 597 -32.95 -1.23 10.77
C ALA A 597 -34.30 -0.73 11.37
N TYR A 598 -34.89 0.31 10.81
CA TYR A 598 -36.17 0.87 11.28
C TYR A 598 -37.29 -0.17 11.36
N LYS A 599 -37.32 -1.16 10.45
CA LYS A 599 -38.27 -2.27 10.51
C LYS A 599 -38.22 -3.08 11.82
N GLU A 600 -37.15 -2.99 12.58
CA GLU A 600 -36.99 -3.66 13.87
C GLU A 600 -37.74 -2.97 15.00
N LEU A 601 -38.28 -1.76 14.76
CA LEU A 601 -39.19 -1.04 15.65
C LEU A 601 -40.62 -1.57 15.60
N GLY A 602 -40.93 -2.60 14.78
CA GLY A 602 -42.26 -3.17 14.65
C GLY A 602 -43.31 -2.15 14.14
N GLU A 603 -44.41 -1.99 14.83
CA GLU A 603 -45.48 -1.03 14.48
C GLU A 603 -45.04 0.44 14.51
N GLY A 604 -43.92 0.75 15.19
CA GLY A 604 -43.32 2.09 15.24
C GLY A 604 -42.42 2.43 14.05
N ALA A 605 -42.21 1.51 13.10
CA ALA A 605 -41.29 1.69 12.01
C ALA A 605 -41.63 2.90 11.11
N ASP A 606 -42.90 3.18 10.87
CA ASP A 606 -43.37 4.30 10.03
C ASP A 606 -43.11 5.68 10.66
N GLN A 607 -42.87 5.73 11.98
CA GLN A 607 -42.57 6.95 12.73
C GLN A 607 -41.07 7.15 12.97
N ALA A 608 -40.25 6.23 12.49
CA ALA A 608 -38.81 6.22 12.79
C ALA A 608 -38.12 7.48 12.27
N GLU A 609 -38.43 7.93 11.06
CA GLU A 609 -37.77 9.09 10.41
C GLU A 609 -38.10 10.42 11.12
N ASP A 610 -39.24 10.51 11.85
CA ASP A 610 -39.59 11.68 12.66
C ASP A 610 -38.81 11.74 13.99
N VAL A 611 -38.34 10.58 14.45
CA VAL A 611 -37.72 10.44 15.78
C VAL A 611 -36.23 10.27 15.70
N PHE A 612 -35.71 9.45 14.79
CA PHE A 612 -34.30 9.18 14.67
C PHE A 612 -33.63 10.10 13.63
N ALA A 613 -32.44 10.58 13.94
CA ALA A 613 -31.61 11.35 13.02
C ALA A 613 -30.95 10.46 11.95
N GLY A 614 -30.86 9.16 12.20
CA GLY A 614 -30.25 8.21 11.29
C GLY A 614 -30.06 6.83 11.93
N ARG A 615 -29.36 5.97 11.21
CA ARG A 615 -29.09 4.59 11.61
C ARG A 615 -27.60 4.27 11.57
N ILE A 616 -27.16 3.40 12.49
CA ILE A 616 -25.82 2.85 12.51
C ILE A 616 -25.90 1.40 12.02
N PHE A 617 -25.23 1.10 10.89
CA PHE A 617 -25.26 -0.22 10.26
C PHE A 617 -24.02 -0.44 9.36
N LEU A 618 -23.72 -1.70 9.05
CA LEU A 618 -22.61 -2.05 8.19
C LEU A 618 -22.83 -1.56 6.75
N GLY A 619 -21.87 -0.82 6.21
CA GLY A 619 -21.90 -0.27 4.85
C GLY A 619 -22.52 1.12 4.73
N MET A 620 -22.92 1.75 5.84
CA MET A 620 -23.28 3.18 5.84
C MET A 620 -22.04 4.05 5.56
N ASN A 621 -22.25 5.27 5.11
CA ASN A 621 -21.19 6.28 5.04
C ASN A 621 -20.91 6.81 6.46
N VAL A 622 -19.84 6.31 7.08
CA VAL A 622 -19.49 6.68 8.47
C VAL A 622 -18.96 8.12 8.55
N VAL A 623 -18.33 8.62 7.48
CA VAL A 623 -17.78 9.98 7.45
C VAL A 623 -18.91 11.02 7.53
N ASP A 624 -19.97 10.85 6.75
CA ASP A 624 -21.12 11.78 6.77
C ASP A 624 -21.81 11.80 8.14
N VAL A 625 -22.02 10.60 8.73
CA VAL A 625 -22.66 10.48 10.05
C VAL A 625 -21.82 11.15 11.12
N LEU A 626 -20.52 10.88 11.15
CA LEU A 626 -19.61 11.44 12.16
C LEU A 626 -19.44 12.95 11.98
N SER A 627 -19.33 13.44 10.74
CA SER A 627 -19.27 14.87 10.45
C SER A 627 -20.54 15.58 10.94
N THR A 628 -21.71 15.05 10.61
CA THR A 628 -23.00 15.59 11.08
C THR A 628 -23.08 15.67 12.60
N VAL A 629 -22.58 14.64 13.30
CA VAL A 629 -22.58 14.62 14.77
C VAL A 629 -21.62 15.64 15.35
N LEU A 630 -20.44 15.81 14.77
CA LEU A 630 -19.47 16.83 15.17
C LEU A 630 -20.03 18.25 14.95
N ASP A 631 -20.75 18.50 13.85
CA ASP A 631 -21.43 19.77 13.58
C ASP A 631 -22.50 20.07 14.65
N LEU A 632 -23.32 19.05 15.00
CA LEU A 632 -24.33 19.16 16.07
C LEU A 632 -23.71 19.47 17.44
N MET A 633 -22.49 18.97 17.68
CA MET A 633 -21.74 19.26 18.91
C MET A 633 -21.09 20.64 18.90
N GLY A 634 -20.96 21.28 17.73
CA GLY A 634 -20.34 22.60 17.57
C GLY A 634 -18.82 22.53 17.38
N ALA A 635 -18.30 21.44 16.83
CA ALA A 635 -16.89 21.34 16.47
C ALA A 635 -16.53 22.38 15.41
N ALA A 636 -15.34 22.97 15.50
CA ALA A 636 -14.80 23.81 14.46
C ALA A 636 -14.49 22.98 13.18
N GLU A 637 -14.56 23.63 12.01
CA GLU A 637 -14.17 23.03 10.74
C GLU A 637 -12.68 22.70 10.65
#